data_e7c4e24b61ad2bc5c0eb788c8e3ea966
#
_entry.id   e7c4e24b61ad2bc5c0eb788c8e3ea966
#
_cell.length_a   1.000
_cell.length_b   1.000
_cell.length_c   1.000
_cell.angle_alpha   90.00
_cell.angle_beta   90.00
_cell.angle_gamma   90.00
#
_symmetry.space_group_name_H-M   'P 1'
#
loop_
_entity.id
_entity.type
_entity.pdbx_description
1 polymer ?
#
loop_
_entity_poly.entity_id
_entity_poly.type
_entity_poly.pdbx_seq_one_letter_code
_entity_poly.pdbx_strand_id
1 'polypeptide(L)'
;MVMLKQSYRYDQTTARLEIEGLPDFSAGQADQAIGILSAWRLKIVGASELEGKREHLEALMQVVIPYVRLRLSGVVRSMGEVNAPVRLVPDGAQHRLDLTSGQPDIPPLSIQLDDAQLADLVRCLDALRADHRVSLSWPAIEHEPLPRRDLVERIPLMQRLAAPVLGGATVVVLGALGLLLPLPEVQSPKPEESAEVKPETPISDPSQAAPER
;
A
#
# COMPACT_ATOMS: atom_id res chain seq x y z
N MET A 1 -46.53 -1.91 7.32
CA MET A 1 -45.18 -1.77 7.86
C MET A 1 -44.52 -0.64 7.07
N VAL A 2 -44.21 0.48 7.71
CA VAL A 2 -43.53 1.61 7.02
C VAL A 2 -42.06 1.26 6.94
N MET A 3 -41.56 1.03 5.74
CA MET A 3 -40.13 0.84 5.51
C MET A 3 -39.42 2.17 5.75
N LEU A 4 -38.61 2.27 6.79
CA LEU A 4 -37.84 3.46 7.09
C LEU A 4 -36.61 3.48 6.21
N LYS A 5 -36.47 4.51 5.37
CA LYS A 5 -35.29 4.76 4.57
C LYS A 5 -34.10 5.12 5.49
N GLN A 6 -33.01 4.44 5.35
CA GLN A 6 -31.77 4.69 6.10
C GLN A 6 -30.82 5.54 5.27
N SER A 7 -30.07 6.41 5.92
CA SER A 7 -29.06 7.24 5.28
C SER A 7 -27.78 7.25 6.11
N TYR A 8 -26.65 6.99 5.47
CA TYR A 8 -25.32 7.06 6.10
C TYR A 8 -24.43 8.00 5.31
N ARG A 9 -23.53 8.67 6.04
CA ARG A 9 -22.67 9.69 5.50
C ARG A 9 -21.22 9.44 5.92
N TYR A 10 -20.31 9.56 4.96
CA TYR A 10 -18.88 9.42 5.12
C TYR A 10 -18.22 10.74 4.74
N ASP A 11 -17.76 11.49 5.74
CA ASP A 11 -17.17 12.81 5.58
C ASP A 11 -15.65 12.74 5.64
N GLN A 12 -15.01 13.40 4.68
CA GLN A 12 -13.59 13.71 4.66
C GLN A 12 -13.42 15.22 4.43
N THR A 13 -12.20 15.72 4.47
CA THR A 13 -11.94 17.16 4.35
C THR A 13 -12.42 17.74 3.02
N THR A 14 -12.17 17.04 1.93
CA THR A 14 -12.48 17.52 0.57
C THR A 14 -13.54 16.70 -0.14
N ALA A 15 -13.98 15.58 0.44
CA ALA A 15 -14.98 14.69 -0.13
C ALA A 15 -16.03 14.27 0.90
N ARG A 16 -17.26 14.09 0.44
CA ARG A 16 -18.38 13.56 1.22
C ARG A 16 -19.15 12.57 0.38
N LEU A 17 -19.35 11.38 0.90
CA LEU A 17 -20.20 10.35 0.30
C LEU A 17 -21.41 10.11 1.18
N GLU A 18 -22.61 10.29 0.62
CA GLU A 18 -23.89 9.97 1.25
C GLU A 18 -24.51 8.80 0.52
N ILE A 19 -25.04 7.84 1.28
CA ILE A 19 -25.79 6.71 0.74
C ILE A 19 -27.17 6.65 1.38
N GLU A 20 -28.14 6.24 0.60
CA GLU A 20 -29.52 6.06 1.05
C GLU A 20 -30.02 4.70 0.58
N GLY A 21 -30.73 4.00 1.44
CA GLY A 21 -31.24 2.69 1.11
C GLY A 21 -32.28 2.16 2.08
N LEU A 22 -32.64 0.92 1.87
CA LEU A 22 -33.63 0.19 2.64
C LEU A 22 -33.01 -1.11 3.19
N PRO A 23 -33.50 -1.59 4.36
CA PRO A 23 -33.12 -2.90 4.84
C PRO A 23 -33.67 -4.01 3.91
N ASP A 24 -32.90 -5.06 3.72
CA ASP A 24 -33.35 -6.27 3.03
C ASP A 24 -33.86 -7.29 4.04
N PHE A 25 -35.14 -7.28 4.30
CA PHE A 25 -35.78 -8.22 5.24
C PHE A 25 -35.77 -9.66 4.73
N SER A 26 -35.67 -9.88 3.42
CA SER A 26 -35.60 -11.22 2.85
C SER A 26 -34.27 -11.91 3.20
N ALA A 27 -33.22 -11.15 3.42
CA ALA A 27 -31.91 -11.62 3.88
C ALA A 27 -31.77 -11.67 5.41
N GLY A 28 -32.86 -11.40 6.17
CA GLY A 28 -32.83 -11.41 7.64
C GLY A 28 -32.05 -10.26 8.26
N GLN A 29 -31.91 -9.15 7.56
CA GLN A 29 -31.17 -7.98 8.03
C GLN A 29 -31.93 -7.18 9.07
N ALA A 30 -31.19 -6.53 9.98
CA ALA A 30 -31.74 -5.63 10.97
C ALA A 30 -32.31 -4.36 10.32
N ASP A 31 -33.30 -3.74 10.98
CA ASP A 31 -34.02 -2.53 10.52
C ASP A 31 -33.08 -1.34 10.19
N GLN A 32 -31.87 -1.33 10.75
CA GLN A 32 -30.88 -0.26 10.56
C GLN A 32 -29.86 -0.57 9.46
N ALA A 33 -29.88 -1.76 8.86
CA ALA A 33 -28.94 -2.11 7.81
C ALA A 33 -29.44 -1.65 6.44
N ILE A 34 -28.53 -1.18 5.58
CA ILE A 34 -28.82 -0.95 4.17
C ILE A 34 -28.47 -2.23 3.40
N GLY A 35 -29.47 -2.97 2.96
CA GLY A 35 -29.33 -4.15 2.08
C GLY A 35 -29.67 -3.83 0.64
N ILE A 36 -30.46 -2.77 0.41
CA ILE A 36 -30.85 -2.30 -0.92
C ILE A 36 -30.49 -0.82 -1.03
N LEU A 37 -29.51 -0.50 -1.88
CA LEU A 37 -29.10 0.88 -2.13
C LEU A 37 -30.12 1.54 -3.07
N SER A 38 -30.72 2.65 -2.62
CA SER A 38 -31.67 3.44 -3.41
C SER A 38 -30.97 4.54 -4.20
N ALA A 39 -30.05 5.23 -3.57
CA ALA A 39 -29.27 6.31 -4.20
C ALA A 39 -27.98 6.55 -3.42
N TRP A 40 -27.03 7.18 -4.06
CA TRP A 40 -25.85 7.76 -3.42
C TRP A 40 -25.55 9.14 -4.01
N ARG A 41 -24.87 9.96 -3.21
CA ARG A 41 -24.38 11.28 -3.62
C ARG A 41 -22.94 11.44 -3.17
N LEU A 42 -22.11 11.95 -4.07
CA LEU A 42 -20.72 12.27 -3.81
C LEU A 42 -20.48 13.74 -4.09
N LYS A 43 -20.04 14.47 -3.06
CA LYS A 43 -19.59 15.86 -3.17
C LYS A 43 -18.09 15.91 -3.01
N ILE A 44 -17.42 16.56 -3.95
CA ILE A 44 -15.99 16.85 -3.90
C ILE A 44 -15.85 18.38 -4.01
N VAL A 45 -15.02 18.95 -3.16
CA VAL A 45 -14.79 20.40 -3.15
C VAL A 45 -14.31 20.87 -4.54
N GLY A 46 -14.97 21.88 -5.09
CA GLY A 46 -14.65 22.43 -6.42
C GLY A 46 -15.15 21.61 -7.60
N ALA A 47 -15.87 20.50 -7.38
CA ALA A 47 -16.46 19.69 -8.45
C ALA A 47 -17.99 19.68 -8.38
N SER A 48 -18.63 19.28 -9.49
CA SER A 48 -20.07 19.03 -9.52
C SER A 48 -20.43 17.85 -8.62
N GLU A 49 -21.59 17.92 -7.97
CA GLU A 49 -22.15 16.82 -7.21
C GLU A 49 -22.47 15.64 -8.14
N LEU A 50 -22.04 14.46 -7.75
CA LEU A 50 -22.32 13.21 -8.46
C LEU A 50 -23.41 12.46 -7.71
N GLU A 51 -24.33 11.89 -8.45
CA GLU A 51 -25.35 11.01 -7.92
C GLU A 51 -25.59 9.83 -8.85
N GLY A 52 -26.11 8.73 -8.32
CA GLY A 52 -26.36 7.58 -9.14
C GLY A 52 -26.95 6.40 -8.41
N LYS A 53 -27.03 5.30 -9.13
CA LYS A 53 -27.48 4.00 -8.66
C LYS A 53 -26.28 3.14 -8.23
N ARG A 54 -26.58 1.96 -7.69
CA ARG A 54 -25.59 1.01 -7.20
C ARG A 54 -24.50 0.69 -8.24
N GLU A 55 -24.89 0.41 -9.47
CA GLU A 55 -23.96 0.05 -10.56
C GLU A 55 -22.91 1.14 -10.84
N HIS A 56 -23.31 2.43 -10.73
CA HIS A 56 -22.37 3.55 -10.92
C HIS A 56 -21.38 3.64 -9.77
N LEU A 57 -21.82 3.37 -8.53
CA LEU A 57 -20.94 3.37 -7.37
C LEU A 57 -19.95 2.20 -7.42
N GLU A 58 -20.40 1.03 -7.85
CA GLU A 58 -19.56 -0.14 -8.07
C GLU A 58 -18.50 0.13 -9.16
N ALA A 59 -18.90 0.73 -10.28
CA ALA A 59 -17.97 1.12 -11.34
C ALA A 59 -16.94 2.16 -10.84
N LEU A 60 -17.37 3.12 -10.02
CA LEU A 60 -16.47 4.10 -9.40
C LEU A 60 -15.44 3.42 -8.50
N MET A 61 -15.87 2.50 -7.63
CA MET A 61 -14.98 1.73 -6.76
C MET A 61 -13.97 0.89 -7.54
N GLN A 62 -14.42 0.24 -8.62
CA GLN A 62 -13.60 -0.62 -9.47
C GLN A 62 -12.48 0.13 -10.21
N VAL A 63 -12.66 1.41 -10.45
CA VAL A 63 -11.68 2.25 -11.12
C VAL A 63 -10.80 3.01 -10.12
N VAL A 64 -11.42 3.66 -9.11
CA VAL A 64 -10.71 4.56 -8.20
C VAL A 64 -9.75 3.80 -7.27
N ILE A 65 -10.21 2.71 -6.67
CA ILE A 65 -9.38 1.98 -5.68
C ILE A 65 -8.14 1.35 -6.32
N PRO A 66 -8.21 0.63 -7.45
CA PRO A 66 -7.01 0.12 -8.11
C PRO A 66 -6.10 1.24 -8.64
N TYR A 67 -6.66 2.32 -9.17
CA TYR A 67 -5.88 3.46 -9.63
C TYR A 67 -5.00 4.04 -8.51
N VAL A 68 -5.58 4.29 -7.33
CA VAL A 68 -4.82 4.83 -6.20
C VAL A 68 -3.76 3.85 -5.72
N ARG A 69 -4.05 2.55 -5.68
CA ARG A 69 -3.04 1.53 -5.36
C ARG A 69 -1.85 1.54 -6.33
N LEU A 70 -2.12 1.71 -7.63
CA LEU A 70 -1.07 1.87 -8.63
C LEU A 70 -0.27 3.14 -8.40
N ARG A 71 -0.91 4.27 -8.12
CA ARG A 71 -0.24 5.55 -7.82
C ARG A 71 0.65 5.45 -6.58
N LEU A 72 0.15 4.88 -5.49
CA LEU A 72 0.93 4.62 -4.27
C LEU A 72 2.12 3.69 -4.53
N SER A 73 1.94 2.75 -5.43
CA SER A 73 3.01 1.90 -5.91
C SER A 73 3.96 2.60 -6.90
N GLY A 74 3.76 3.88 -7.26
CA GLY A 74 4.53 4.68 -8.21
C GLY A 74 4.28 4.30 -9.68
N VAL A 75 3.22 3.55 -10.01
CA VAL A 75 2.83 3.23 -11.39
C VAL A 75 1.86 4.29 -11.90
N VAL A 76 2.24 4.95 -12.98
CA VAL A 76 1.41 5.95 -13.65
C VAL A 76 0.67 5.27 -14.80
N ARG A 77 -0.59 4.90 -14.56
CA ARG A 77 -1.43 4.21 -15.55
C ARG A 77 -2.87 4.69 -15.41
N SER A 78 -3.59 4.85 -16.52
CA SER A 78 -5.03 5.07 -16.52
C SER A 78 -5.78 3.79 -16.15
N MET A 79 -6.92 3.94 -15.47
CA MET A 79 -7.84 2.87 -15.13
C MET A 79 -9.22 3.15 -15.74
N GLY A 80 -9.91 2.09 -16.12
CA GLY A 80 -11.15 2.14 -16.89
C GLY A 80 -10.89 2.18 -18.41
N GLU A 81 -11.76 1.52 -19.15
CA GLU A 81 -11.72 1.54 -20.62
C GLU A 81 -12.18 2.88 -21.16
N VAL A 82 -11.87 3.17 -22.43
CA VAL A 82 -12.18 4.45 -23.07
C VAL A 82 -13.68 4.75 -23.10
N ASN A 83 -14.51 3.70 -23.22
CA ASN A 83 -15.97 3.80 -23.27
C ASN A 83 -16.66 3.32 -21.99
N ALA A 84 -15.89 3.07 -20.91
CA ALA A 84 -16.47 2.67 -19.64
C ALA A 84 -17.22 3.84 -18.98
N PRO A 85 -18.22 3.55 -18.14
CA PRO A 85 -18.95 4.59 -17.40
C PRO A 85 -18.06 5.47 -16.53
N VAL A 86 -16.95 4.91 -16.04
CA VAL A 86 -15.98 5.60 -15.21
C VAL A 86 -14.58 5.32 -15.72
N ARG A 87 -13.78 6.37 -15.84
CA ARG A 87 -12.37 6.30 -16.21
C ARG A 87 -11.57 7.30 -15.40
N LEU A 88 -10.37 6.91 -14.95
CA LEU A 88 -9.46 7.77 -14.21
C LEU A 88 -8.10 7.79 -14.91
N VAL A 89 -7.65 8.99 -15.26
CA VAL A 89 -6.46 9.22 -16.08
C VAL A 89 -5.51 10.16 -15.34
N PRO A 90 -4.20 9.83 -15.25
CA PRO A 90 -3.21 10.77 -14.74
C PRO A 90 -3.08 11.95 -15.71
N ASP A 91 -3.13 13.18 -15.17
CA ASP A 91 -3.05 14.43 -15.92
C ASP A 91 -2.03 15.36 -15.26
N GLY A 92 -0.76 15.15 -15.56
CA GLY A 92 0.35 15.85 -14.90
C GLY A 92 0.40 15.57 -13.38
N ALA A 93 0.22 16.62 -12.59
CA ALA A 93 0.14 16.55 -11.13
C ALA A 93 -1.30 16.29 -10.61
N GLN A 94 -2.28 16.24 -11.51
CA GLN A 94 -3.68 16.01 -11.18
C GLN A 94 -4.17 14.67 -11.73
N HIS A 95 -5.43 14.37 -11.43
CA HIS A 95 -6.12 13.16 -11.85
C HIS A 95 -7.44 13.54 -12.49
N ARG A 96 -7.65 13.15 -13.75
CA ARG A 96 -8.89 13.42 -14.43
C ARG A 96 -9.83 12.22 -14.31
N LEU A 97 -10.96 12.44 -13.65
CA LEU A 97 -12.05 11.49 -13.54
C LEU A 97 -13.08 11.80 -14.63
N ASP A 98 -13.17 10.92 -15.61
CA ASP A 98 -14.13 10.99 -16.71
C ASP A 98 -15.32 10.06 -16.39
N LEU A 99 -16.53 10.62 -16.46
CA LEU A 99 -17.79 9.93 -16.21
C LEU A 99 -18.64 10.00 -17.46
N THR A 100 -19.00 8.85 -18.01
CA THR A 100 -19.79 8.73 -19.23
C THR A 100 -21.17 8.18 -18.90
N SER A 101 -22.22 8.89 -19.32
CA SER A 101 -23.59 8.39 -19.21
C SER A 101 -23.84 7.29 -20.24
N GLY A 102 -24.67 6.29 -19.89
CA GLY A 102 -25.18 5.33 -20.87
C GLY A 102 -26.17 5.94 -21.87
N GLN A 103 -26.53 7.20 -21.71
CA GLN A 103 -27.41 7.93 -22.63
C GLN A 103 -26.58 8.69 -23.66
N PRO A 104 -26.83 8.50 -24.97
CA PRO A 104 -26.00 9.07 -26.03
C PRO A 104 -26.02 10.61 -26.09
N ASP A 105 -27.07 11.22 -25.57
CA ASP A 105 -27.28 12.68 -25.64
C ASP A 105 -26.65 13.44 -24.46
N ILE A 106 -26.11 12.73 -23.46
CA ILE A 106 -25.48 13.36 -22.29
C ILE A 106 -23.96 13.41 -22.51
N PRO A 107 -23.36 14.62 -22.55
CA PRO A 107 -21.93 14.74 -22.69
C PRO A 107 -21.20 14.15 -21.47
N PRO A 108 -20.01 13.57 -21.67
CA PRO A 108 -19.21 13.06 -20.56
C PRO A 108 -18.83 14.22 -19.61
N LEU A 109 -18.87 13.93 -18.31
CA LEU A 109 -18.45 14.86 -17.27
C LEU A 109 -16.99 14.54 -16.89
N SER A 110 -16.13 15.55 -16.97
CA SER A 110 -14.73 15.43 -16.53
C SER A 110 -14.49 16.28 -15.29
N ILE A 111 -13.95 15.66 -14.26
CA ILE A 111 -13.61 16.28 -12.98
C ILE A 111 -12.09 16.18 -12.77
N GLN A 112 -11.45 17.32 -12.50
CA GLN A 112 -10.04 17.35 -12.10
C GLN A 112 -9.94 17.21 -10.60
N LEU A 113 -9.12 16.28 -10.16
CA LEU A 113 -8.86 15.96 -8.75
C LEU A 113 -7.37 16.16 -8.46
N ASP A 114 -7.06 16.77 -7.34
CA ASP A 114 -5.72 16.73 -6.79
C ASP A 114 -5.48 15.45 -5.94
N ASP A 115 -4.25 15.26 -5.49
CA ASP A 115 -3.88 14.08 -4.67
C ASP A 115 -4.68 14.02 -3.36
N ALA A 116 -5.03 15.17 -2.74
CA ALA A 116 -5.78 15.22 -1.49
C ALA A 116 -7.26 14.84 -1.71
N GLN A 117 -7.88 15.38 -2.76
CA GLN A 117 -9.25 15.05 -3.14
C GLN A 117 -9.39 13.58 -3.52
N LEU A 118 -8.42 13.04 -4.27
CA LEU A 118 -8.38 11.63 -4.63
C LEU A 118 -8.21 10.73 -3.39
N ALA A 119 -7.35 11.11 -2.44
CA ALA A 119 -7.16 10.37 -1.19
C ALA A 119 -8.43 10.38 -0.33
N ASP A 120 -9.10 11.54 -0.22
CA ASP A 120 -10.34 11.67 0.55
C ASP A 120 -11.49 10.90 -0.11
N LEU A 121 -11.57 10.88 -1.43
CA LEU A 121 -12.52 10.05 -2.17
C LEU A 121 -12.32 8.56 -1.83
N VAL A 122 -11.08 8.06 -1.87
CA VAL A 122 -10.78 6.66 -1.53
C VAL A 122 -11.16 6.36 -0.08
N ARG A 123 -10.85 7.26 0.86
CA ARG A 123 -11.23 7.08 2.27
C ARG A 123 -12.74 6.99 2.47
N CYS A 124 -13.53 7.78 1.73
CA CYS A 124 -14.99 7.67 1.75
C CYS A 124 -15.44 6.28 1.25
N LEU A 125 -14.86 5.80 0.14
CA LEU A 125 -15.19 4.50 -0.44
C LEU A 125 -14.77 3.33 0.48
N ASP A 126 -13.60 3.42 1.09
CA ASP A 126 -13.11 2.41 2.04
C ASP A 126 -13.96 2.39 3.32
N ALA A 127 -14.33 3.56 3.84
CA ALA A 127 -15.22 3.67 5.00
C ALA A 127 -16.60 3.05 4.72
N LEU A 128 -17.17 3.31 3.53
CA LEU A 128 -18.40 2.68 3.08
C LEU A 128 -18.28 1.15 3.03
N ARG A 129 -17.20 0.63 2.45
CA ARG A 129 -16.97 -0.82 2.32
C ARG A 129 -16.75 -1.53 3.65
N ALA A 130 -16.19 -0.82 4.63
CA ALA A 130 -15.92 -1.33 5.97
C ALA A 130 -17.11 -1.19 6.93
N ASP A 131 -18.15 -0.46 6.55
CA ASP A 131 -19.31 -0.19 7.42
C ASP A 131 -20.21 -1.43 7.51
N HIS A 132 -20.26 -2.04 8.69
CA HIS A 132 -21.10 -3.21 8.96
C HIS A 132 -22.63 -2.95 8.86
N ARG A 133 -23.04 -1.67 8.88
CA ARG A 133 -24.44 -1.27 8.67
C ARG A 133 -24.83 -1.29 7.19
N VAL A 134 -23.86 -1.44 6.31
CA VAL A 134 -24.06 -1.53 4.86
C VAL A 134 -23.80 -2.96 4.42
N SER A 135 -24.88 -3.75 4.40
CA SER A 135 -24.82 -5.18 4.06
C SER A 135 -24.95 -5.44 2.56
N LEU A 136 -24.30 -4.60 1.75
CA LEU A 136 -24.26 -4.75 0.31
C LEU A 136 -23.08 -5.66 -0.08
N SER A 137 -23.35 -6.62 -0.96
CA SER A 137 -22.28 -7.38 -1.57
C SER A 137 -21.56 -6.51 -2.61
N TRP A 138 -20.34 -6.10 -2.32
CA TRP A 138 -19.50 -5.36 -3.25
C TRP A 138 -18.72 -6.30 -4.13
N PRO A 139 -18.57 -5.99 -5.43
CA PRO A 139 -17.74 -6.79 -6.31
C PRO A 139 -16.30 -6.80 -5.83
N ALA A 140 -15.63 -7.92 -6.02
CA ALA A 140 -14.20 -8.03 -5.74
C ALA A 140 -13.42 -7.06 -6.62
N ILE A 141 -12.47 -6.35 -6.01
CA ILE A 141 -11.56 -5.49 -6.75
C ILE A 141 -10.49 -6.39 -7.35
N GLU A 142 -10.52 -6.53 -8.67
CA GLU A 142 -9.55 -7.34 -9.38
C GLU A 142 -8.15 -6.73 -9.28
N HIS A 143 -7.18 -7.58 -9.01
CA HIS A 143 -5.77 -7.21 -8.96
C HIS A 143 -5.07 -7.85 -10.16
N GLU A 144 -4.99 -7.11 -11.26
CA GLU A 144 -4.15 -7.55 -12.37
C GLU A 144 -2.68 -7.44 -11.98
N PRO A 145 -1.89 -8.51 -12.20
CA PRO A 145 -0.45 -8.44 -12.02
C PRO A 145 0.13 -7.43 -13.00
N LEU A 146 0.96 -6.52 -12.49
CA LEU A 146 1.62 -5.52 -13.31
C LEU A 146 2.57 -6.21 -14.31
N PRO A 147 2.53 -5.83 -15.59
CA PRO A 147 3.48 -6.30 -16.57
C PRO A 147 4.91 -5.92 -16.15
N ARG A 148 5.86 -6.82 -16.38
CA ARG A 148 7.26 -6.62 -15.98
C ARG A 148 7.85 -5.30 -16.50
N ARG A 149 7.38 -4.83 -17.64
CA ARG A 149 7.72 -3.55 -18.24
C ARG A 149 7.46 -2.37 -17.30
N ASP A 150 6.29 -2.32 -16.66
CA ASP A 150 5.89 -1.23 -15.76
C ASP A 150 6.65 -1.27 -14.43
N LEU A 151 7.18 -2.44 -14.06
CA LEU A 151 8.05 -2.60 -12.89
C LEU A 151 9.50 -2.20 -13.16
N VAL A 152 9.97 -2.38 -14.40
CA VAL A 152 11.37 -2.12 -14.80
C VAL A 152 11.64 -0.64 -15.06
N GLU A 153 10.64 0.11 -15.54
CA GLU A 153 10.80 1.54 -15.86
C GLU A 153 11.08 2.44 -14.65
N ARG A 154 10.81 1.97 -13.42
CA ARG A 154 10.98 2.78 -12.22
C ARG A 154 12.42 3.10 -11.83
N ILE A 155 13.36 2.24 -12.19
CA ILE A 155 14.78 2.43 -11.87
C ILE A 155 15.55 2.22 -13.17
N PRO A 156 16.05 3.30 -13.80
CA PRO A 156 16.88 3.19 -14.98
C PRO A 156 18.02 2.19 -14.76
N LEU A 157 18.34 1.39 -15.78
CA LEU A 157 19.38 0.36 -15.70
C LEU A 157 20.72 0.92 -15.17
N MET A 158 21.04 2.17 -15.53
CA MET A 158 22.23 2.86 -15.04
C MET A 158 22.23 3.04 -13.51
N GLN A 159 21.11 3.33 -12.90
CA GLN A 159 21.03 3.46 -11.45
C GLN A 159 21.07 2.10 -10.74
N ARG A 160 20.55 1.03 -11.37
CA ARG A 160 20.66 -0.33 -10.82
C ARG A 160 22.08 -0.87 -10.84
N LEU A 161 22.84 -0.49 -11.86
CA LEU A 161 24.24 -0.94 -12.02
C LEU A 161 25.23 -0.04 -11.29
N ALA A 162 24.85 1.19 -10.96
CA ALA A 162 25.77 2.14 -10.29
C ALA A 162 26.26 1.61 -8.94
N ALA A 163 25.40 1.06 -8.11
CA ALA A 163 25.77 0.54 -6.79
C ALA A 163 26.72 -0.67 -6.86
N PRO A 164 26.43 -1.74 -7.62
CA PRO A 164 27.33 -2.88 -7.71
C PRO A 164 28.65 -2.55 -8.45
N VAL A 165 28.62 -1.65 -9.45
CA VAL A 165 29.84 -1.23 -10.15
C VAL A 165 30.75 -0.40 -9.26
N LEU A 166 30.19 0.58 -8.52
CA LEU A 166 30.95 1.37 -7.54
C LEU A 166 31.50 0.48 -6.42
N GLY A 167 30.67 -0.42 -5.87
CA GLY A 167 31.10 -1.36 -4.84
C GLY A 167 32.21 -2.30 -5.32
N GLY A 168 32.07 -2.86 -6.51
CA GLY A 168 33.08 -3.71 -7.14
C GLY A 168 34.40 -2.97 -7.39
N ALA A 169 34.34 -1.75 -7.91
CA ALA A 169 35.52 -0.91 -8.14
C ALA A 169 36.23 -0.58 -6.81
N THR A 170 35.50 -0.29 -5.75
CA THR A 170 36.06 -0.01 -4.43
C THR A 170 36.80 -1.24 -3.85
N VAL A 171 36.25 -2.44 -3.98
CA VAL A 171 36.88 -3.68 -3.52
C VAL A 171 38.16 -3.96 -4.27
N VAL A 172 38.17 -3.77 -5.61
CA VAL A 172 39.37 -3.94 -6.44
C VAL A 172 40.47 -2.95 -6.06
N VAL A 173 40.13 -1.69 -5.84
CA VAL A 173 41.08 -0.65 -5.42
C VAL A 173 41.65 -0.94 -4.03
N LEU A 174 40.82 -1.30 -3.07
CA LEU A 174 41.28 -1.66 -1.71
C LEU A 174 42.13 -2.94 -1.73
N GLY A 175 41.77 -3.93 -2.52
CA GLY A 175 42.55 -5.15 -2.68
C GLY A 175 43.93 -4.86 -3.30
N ALA A 176 44.02 -4.02 -4.33
CA ALA A 176 45.28 -3.59 -4.94
C ALA A 176 46.15 -2.79 -3.97
N LEU A 177 45.51 -1.88 -3.16
CA LEU A 177 46.22 -1.15 -2.11
C LEU A 177 46.77 -2.10 -1.03
N GLY A 178 45.98 -3.09 -0.63
CA GLY A 178 46.40 -4.10 0.35
C GLY A 178 47.59 -4.94 -0.08
N LEU A 179 47.72 -5.22 -1.37
CA LEU A 179 48.88 -5.91 -1.94
C LEU A 179 50.17 -5.06 -1.98
N LEU A 180 50.01 -3.72 -1.92
CA LEU A 180 51.17 -2.81 -1.89
C LEU A 180 51.68 -2.53 -0.46
N LEU A 181 50.92 -2.93 0.59
CA LEU A 181 51.33 -2.80 1.97
C LEU A 181 52.35 -3.92 2.29
N PRO A 182 53.54 -3.59 2.82
CA PRO A 182 54.47 -4.62 3.28
C PRO A 182 53.83 -5.44 4.40
N LEU A 183 53.84 -6.75 4.25
CA LEU A 183 53.39 -7.68 5.28
C LEU A 183 54.21 -7.45 6.53
N PRO A 184 53.62 -7.27 7.72
CA PRO A 184 54.37 -7.23 8.95
C PRO A 184 55.10 -8.57 9.13
N GLU A 185 56.46 -8.53 9.31
CA GLU A 185 57.22 -9.70 9.65
C GLU A 185 56.70 -10.29 10.96
N VAL A 186 56.15 -11.50 10.86
CA VAL A 186 55.78 -12.28 12.04
C VAL A 186 57.07 -12.64 12.75
N GLN A 187 57.44 -11.88 13.77
CA GLN A 187 58.52 -12.28 14.70
C GLN A 187 58.11 -13.60 15.32
N SER A 188 58.82 -14.65 14.95
CA SER A 188 58.69 -15.94 15.61
C SER A 188 59.00 -15.78 17.10
N PRO A 189 58.18 -16.32 18.01
CA PRO A 189 58.47 -16.24 19.41
C PRO A 189 59.77 -16.94 19.72
N LYS A 190 60.71 -16.20 20.31
CA LYS A 190 62.00 -16.70 20.82
C LYS A 190 61.70 -17.88 21.79
N PRO A 191 62.38 -19.04 21.65
CA PRO A 191 62.23 -20.11 22.59
C PRO A 191 62.63 -19.62 23.99
N GLU A 192 61.71 -19.62 24.93
CA GLU A 192 62.00 -19.44 26.36
C GLU A 192 62.74 -20.68 26.85
N GLU A 193 63.94 -20.43 27.31
CA GLU A 193 64.87 -21.33 27.94
C GLU A 193 64.18 -21.94 29.17
N SER A 194 64.21 -23.27 29.22
CA SER A 194 63.62 -24.11 30.26
C SER A 194 64.08 -23.69 31.65
N ALA A 195 63.20 -23.13 32.43
CA ALA A 195 63.39 -22.99 33.86
C ALA A 195 62.99 -24.29 34.57
N GLU A 196 63.98 -24.81 35.21
CA GLU A 196 64.11 -25.99 36.09
C GLU A 196 62.91 -26.16 37.05
N VAL A 197 62.31 -27.31 36.94
CA VAL A 197 61.26 -27.81 37.88
C VAL A 197 61.85 -28.21 39.16
N LYS A 198 61.52 -27.53 40.23
CA LYS A 198 61.77 -28.01 41.62
C LYS A 198 60.43 -28.57 42.17
N PRO A 199 60.46 -29.81 42.68
CA PRO A 199 59.24 -30.43 43.20
C PRO A 199 59.02 -30.04 44.68
N GLU A 200 57.83 -29.61 45.01
CA GLU A 200 57.35 -29.63 46.40
C GLU A 200 55.94 -30.19 46.50
N THR A 201 55.83 -31.06 47.48
CA THR A 201 54.89 -32.06 47.92
C THR A 201 53.50 -31.58 48.31
N PRO A 202 52.53 -32.50 48.45
CA PRO A 202 51.12 -32.22 48.56
C PRO A 202 50.63 -32.09 50.02
N ILE A 203 49.63 -31.27 50.25
CA ILE A 203 48.81 -31.37 51.47
C ILE A 203 47.33 -30.96 51.16
N SER A 204 46.49 -32.00 51.32
CA SER A 204 45.22 -32.07 52.03
C SER A 204 44.00 -31.23 51.54
N ASP A 205 43.07 -31.95 51.01
CA ASP A 205 41.61 -31.78 51.21
C ASP A 205 41.26 -31.78 52.74
N PRO A 206 40.22 -31.12 53.22
CA PRO A 206 38.88 -31.65 53.03
C PRO A 206 37.67 -30.67 53.06
N SER A 207 36.63 -31.08 52.34
CA SER A 207 35.28 -31.25 52.90
C SER A 207 34.35 -30.09 53.16
N GLN A 208 33.15 -30.22 52.52
CA GLN A 208 31.81 -29.93 53.08
C GLN A 208 31.39 -28.45 53.10
N ALA A 209 30.29 -28.06 52.67
CA ALA A 209 28.92 -28.53 52.74
C ALA A 209 27.98 -27.61 51.94
N ALA A 210 26.97 -28.21 51.34
CA ALA A 210 25.69 -27.54 51.05
C ALA A 210 24.93 -27.34 52.39
N PRO A 211 23.74 -26.76 52.54
CA PRO A 211 22.70 -26.50 51.54
C PRO A 211 21.86 -25.21 51.75
N GLU A 212 20.85 -25.07 50.86
CA GLU A 212 19.51 -24.46 51.07
C GLU A 212 19.39 -22.94 51.32
N ARG A 213 18.70 -22.25 50.48
CA ARG A 213 17.23 -22.06 50.28
C ARG A 213 16.95 -21.28 49.02
#